data_641a45a4ef032d87d3c2692151a33b81
#
_entry.id   641a45a4ef032d87d3c2692151a33b81
#
_cell.length_a   1.000
_cell.length_b   1.000
_cell.length_c   1.000
_cell.angle_alpha   90.00
_cell.angle_beta   90.00
_cell.angle_gamma   90.00
#
_symmetry.space_group_name_H-M   'P 1'
#
loop_
_entity.id
_entity.type
_entity.pdbx_description
1 polymer ?
#
loop_
_entity_poly.entity_id
_entity_poly.type
_entity_poly.pdbx_seq_one_letter_code
_entity_poly.pdbx_strand_id
1 'polypeptide(L)'
;MSKERRTVGFLGAGNMAAALIKGLLHAGVFLPSEIYASDAKTDRLKHIQTTHGIRVTSDNHELARTVDVLVLAVKPQVLDRVLDAIAGDLRRETLVISVAAGVPLEALEGRLPANARVVRSMPNTPATSLAGATAISAGSHATEADLEIARSLFEAVGRVVTLDEPLLDAVTGLSGSGPAYIMVIIEALADGGVKMGLHRDTALLLAAQTVYGSAKLLLETGEHPGRLKDMVTSPGGTAIAGLHTLESGALRKTLIDAVESASLRAAELGAQMTAKMRK
;
A
#
# COMPACT_ATOMS: atom_id res chain seq x y z
N MET A 1 18.45 24.07 15.60
CA MET A 1 16.98 24.22 15.75
C MET A 1 16.43 22.81 15.90
N SER A 2 15.83 22.47 17.05
CA SER A 2 15.17 21.19 17.26
C SER A 2 14.01 21.12 16.25
N LYS A 3 14.03 20.13 15.33
CA LYS A 3 12.87 19.80 14.52
C LYS A 3 11.73 19.53 15.50
N GLU A 4 10.69 20.36 15.51
CA GLU A 4 9.48 20.05 16.26
C GLU A 4 9.05 18.64 15.86
N ARG A 5 9.00 17.74 16.86
CA ARG A 5 8.64 16.35 16.63
C ARG A 5 7.15 16.29 16.35
N ARG A 6 6.82 15.80 15.15
CA ARG A 6 5.41 15.60 14.74
C ARG A 6 4.85 14.35 15.40
N THR A 7 3.54 14.36 15.58
CA THR A 7 2.77 13.20 16.01
C THR A 7 1.99 12.61 14.82
N VAL A 8 1.88 11.29 14.75
CA VAL A 8 1.09 10.60 13.74
C VAL A 8 0.00 9.75 14.40
N GLY A 9 -1.22 9.85 13.88
CA GLY A 9 -2.37 9.08 14.34
C GLY A 9 -2.93 8.19 13.24
N PHE A 10 -3.25 6.96 13.59
CA PHE A 10 -3.89 6.00 12.70
C PHE A 10 -5.35 5.83 13.10
N LEU A 11 -6.24 6.27 12.24
CA LEU A 11 -7.67 6.05 12.40
C LEU A 11 -8.01 4.70 11.78
N GLY A 12 -8.12 3.68 12.64
CA GLY A 12 -8.16 2.26 12.31
C GLY A 12 -6.82 1.56 12.61
N ALA A 13 -6.87 0.52 13.45
CA ALA A 13 -5.73 -0.31 13.84
C ALA A 13 -5.73 -1.67 13.09
N GLY A 14 -6.02 -1.64 11.78
CA GLY A 14 -5.99 -2.80 10.90
C GLY A 14 -4.58 -3.17 10.43
N ASN A 15 -4.49 -4.17 9.53
CA ASN A 15 -3.21 -4.69 9.03
C ASN A 15 -2.31 -3.61 8.40
N MET A 16 -2.88 -2.68 7.62
CA MET A 16 -2.10 -1.61 6.99
C MET A 16 -1.54 -0.64 8.04
N ALA A 17 -2.37 -0.22 9.01
CA ALA A 17 -1.89 0.61 10.12
C ALA A 17 -0.77 -0.10 10.91
N ALA A 18 -0.95 -1.37 11.24
CA ALA A 18 0.06 -2.16 11.94
C ALA A 18 1.38 -2.26 11.15
N ALA A 19 1.29 -2.45 9.82
CA ALA A 19 2.48 -2.47 8.96
C ALA A 19 3.22 -1.13 8.97
N LEU A 20 2.49 -0.02 8.80
CA LEU A 20 3.07 1.32 8.83
C LEU A 20 3.69 1.63 10.19
N ILE A 21 2.99 1.36 11.29
CA ILE A 21 3.50 1.57 12.65
C ILE A 21 4.80 0.78 12.88
N LYS A 22 4.80 -0.51 12.52
CA LYS A 22 6.00 -1.34 12.59
C LYS A 22 7.16 -0.75 11.79
N GLY A 23 6.90 -0.32 10.55
CA GLY A 23 7.92 0.28 9.68
C GLY A 23 8.47 1.59 10.22
N LEU A 24 7.59 2.50 10.68
CA LEU A 24 7.97 3.79 11.26
C LEU A 24 8.86 3.66 12.49
N LEU A 25 8.51 2.71 13.37
CA LEU A 25 9.32 2.40 14.56
C LEU A 25 10.67 1.76 14.19
N HIS A 26 10.66 0.82 13.24
CA HIS A 26 11.87 0.15 12.77
C HIS A 26 12.86 1.12 12.11
N ALA A 27 12.34 2.03 11.29
CA ALA A 27 13.13 3.06 10.61
C ALA A 27 13.52 4.24 11.54
N GLY A 28 13.01 4.29 12.78
CA GLY A 28 13.28 5.38 13.72
C GLY A 28 12.70 6.74 13.29
N VAL A 29 11.71 6.74 12.41
CA VAL A 29 11.05 7.98 11.92
C VAL A 29 10.23 8.62 13.03
N PHE A 30 9.58 7.80 13.87
CA PHE A 30 8.81 8.22 15.04
C PHE A 30 9.20 7.39 16.27
N LEU A 31 9.06 7.99 17.46
CA LEU A 31 9.10 7.26 18.72
C LEU A 31 7.72 6.66 19.04
N PRO A 32 7.64 5.59 19.86
CA PRO A 32 6.35 5.03 20.26
C PRO A 32 5.40 6.06 20.90
N SER A 33 5.95 7.02 21.65
CA SER A 33 5.18 8.08 22.29
C SER A 33 4.61 9.13 21.32
N GLU A 34 5.06 9.15 20.07
CA GLU A 34 4.62 10.07 19.01
C GLU A 34 3.58 9.42 18.07
N ILE A 35 3.33 8.11 18.25
CA ILE A 35 2.37 7.36 17.44
C ILE A 35 1.11 7.09 18.25
N TYR A 36 -0.03 7.37 17.63
CA TYR A 36 -1.36 7.14 18.17
C TYR A 36 -2.16 6.22 17.25
N ALA A 37 -3.07 5.44 17.80
CA ALA A 37 -4.02 4.67 17.01
C ALA A 37 -5.39 4.65 17.66
N SER A 38 -6.44 4.68 16.84
CA SER A 38 -7.81 4.44 17.31
C SER A 38 -8.45 3.30 16.51
N ASP A 39 -9.31 2.54 17.17
CA ASP A 39 -10.16 1.50 16.54
C ASP A 39 -11.38 1.24 17.41
N ALA A 40 -12.50 0.86 16.79
CA ALA A 40 -13.69 0.44 17.50
C ALA A 40 -13.51 -0.92 18.20
N LYS A 41 -12.51 -1.73 17.80
CA LYS A 41 -12.20 -3.03 18.38
C LYS A 41 -11.10 -2.91 19.42
N THR A 42 -11.49 -2.98 20.69
CA THR A 42 -10.56 -2.88 21.83
C THR A 42 -9.43 -3.92 21.82
N ASP A 43 -9.70 -5.13 21.30
CA ASP A 43 -8.67 -6.17 21.21
C ASP A 43 -7.56 -5.82 20.24
N ARG A 44 -7.87 -5.11 19.12
CA ARG A 44 -6.87 -4.60 18.20
C ARG A 44 -6.01 -3.53 18.86
N LEU A 45 -6.63 -2.62 19.61
CA LEU A 45 -5.92 -1.57 20.34
C LEU A 45 -4.97 -2.17 21.37
N LYS A 46 -5.43 -3.14 22.16
CA LYS A 46 -4.60 -3.86 23.13
C LYS A 46 -3.41 -4.55 22.44
N HIS A 47 -3.68 -5.25 21.35
CA HIS A 47 -2.64 -5.96 20.60
C HIS A 47 -1.56 -4.99 20.09
N ILE A 48 -1.95 -3.91 19.40
CA ILE A 48 -0.99 -2.97 18.82
C ILE A 48 -0.22 -2.19 19.90
N GLN A 49 -0.88 -1.85 21.02
CA GLN A 49 -0.26 -1.21 22.17
C GLN A 49 0.79 -2.14 22.82
N THR A 50 0.43 -3.39 23.08
CA THR A 50 1.33 -4.38 23.70
C THR A 50 2.53 -4.67 22.79
N THR A 51 2.29 -4.75 21.47
CA THR A 51 3.33 -5.10 20.49
C THR A 51 4.31 -3.95 20.23
N HIS A 52 3.81 -2.71 20.21
CA HIS A 52 4.57 -1.56 19.72
C HIS A 52 4.78 -0.45 20.75
N GLY A 53 4.12 -0.50 21.89
CA GLY A 53 4.25 0.51 22.96
C GLY A 53 3.68 1.88 22.61
N ILE A 54 2.85 1.98 21.58
CA ILE A 54 2.24 3.23 21.11
C ILE A 54 1.05 3.65 21.97
N ARG A 55 0.60 4.88 21.79
CA ARG A 55 -0.61 5.40 22.45
C ARG A 55 -1.85 4.94 21.71
N VAL A 56 -2.89 4.56 22.44
CA VAL A 56 -4.15 4.10 21.84
C VAL A 56 -5.34 4.78 22.52
N THR A 57 -6.38 5.01 21.75
CA THR A 57 -7.67 5.55 22.24
C THR A 57 -8.83 4.88 21.50
N SER A 58 -9.99 4.81 22.12
CA SER A 58 -11.23 4.43 21.44
C SER A 58 -12.01 5.65 20.90
N ASP A 59 -11.51 6.86 21.18
CA ASP A 59 -12.11 8.12 20.77
C ASP A 59 -11.42 8.70 19.54
N ASN A 60 -12.11 8.65 18.40
CA ASN A 60 -11.62 9.23 17.14
C ASN A 60 -11.53 10.76 17.19
N HIS A 61 -12.36 11.42 18.00
CA HIS A 61 -12.36 12.88 18.18
C HIS A 61 -11.10 13.33 18.92
N GLU A 62 -10.73 12.60 19.98
CA GLU A 62 -9.48 12.83 20.71
C GLU A 62 -8.27 12.69 19.76
N LEU A 63 -8.25 11.61 18.96
CA LEU A 63 -7.18 11.38 17.99
C LEU A 63 -7.06 12.55 17.01
N ALA A 64 -8.18 12.96 16.40
CA ALA A 64 -8.21 14.03 15.39
C ALA A 64 -7.71 15.37 15.92
N ARG A 65 -8.01 15.71 17.18
CA ARG A 65 -7.54 16.93 17.86
C ARG A 65 -6.06 16.90 18.24
N THR A 66 -5.49 15.70 18.41
CA THR A 66 -4.16 15.53 19.01
C THR A 66 -3.04 15.51 17.99
N VAL A 67 -3.25 14.90 16.81
CA VAL A 67 -2.15 14.55 15.92
C VAL A 67 -1.89 15.56 14.81
N ASP A 68 -0.64 15.66 14.39
CA ASP A 68 -0.21 16.53 13.29
C ASP A 68 -0.45 15.87 11.92
N VAL A 69 -0.36 14.54 11.87
CA VAL A 69 -0.64 13.73 10.68
C VAL A 69 -1.68 12.68 11.04
N LEU A 70 -2.81 12.67 10.34
CA LEU A 70 -3.88 11.70 10.52
C LEU A 70 -3.94 10.74 9.33
N VAL A 71 -3.64 9.47 9.58
CA VAL A 71 -3.73 8.39 8.56
C VAL A 71 -5.09 7.71 8.65
N LEU A 72 -5.89 7.81 7.61
CA LEU A 72 -7.20 7.17 7.48
C LEU A 72 -7.00 5.72 7.03
N ALA A 73 -7.00 4.79 7.99
CA ALA A 73 -6.74 3.36 7.79
C ALA A 73 -7.95 2.47 8.07
N VAL A 74 -9.15 3.04 8.04
CA VAL A 74 -10.42 2.31 8.10
C VAL A 74 -10.84 1.81 6.73
N LYS A 75 -11.78 0.84 6.72
CA LYS A 75 -12.33 0.34 5.45
C LYS A 75 -13.11 1.43 4.72
N PRO A 76 -13.06 1.48 3.37
CA PRO A 76 -13.79 2.46 2.57
C PRO A 76 -15.28 2.56 2.91
N GLN A 77 -15.93 1.44 3.25
CA GLN A 77 -17.37 1.34 3.52
C GLN A 77 -17.86 2.14 4.73
N VAL A 78 -16.95 2.48 5.64
CA VAL A 78 -17.28 3.24 6.88
C VAL A 78 -16.64 4.62 6.92
N LEU A 79 -15.83 4.94 5.90
CA LEU A 79 -15.01 6.14 5.90
C LEU A 79 -15.84 7.43 5.91
N ASP A 80 -16.97 7.45 5.19
CA ASP A 80 -17.92 8.56 5.17
C ASP A 80 -18.35 8.97 6.59
N ARG A 81 -18.88 8.01 7.36
CA ARG A 81 -19.34 8.25 8.74
C ARG A 81 -18.21 8.70 9.67
N VAL A 82 -17.03 8.15 9.45
CA VAL A 82 -15.87 8.47 10.27
C VAL A 82 -15.40 9.89 9.98
N LEU A 83 -15.35 10.30 8.71
CA LEU A 83 -14.99 11.66 8.33
C LEU A 83 -16.01 12.68 8.84
N ASP A 84 -17.32 12.41 8.68
CA ASP A 84 -18.38 13.28 9.20
C ASP A 84 -18.28 13.49 10.72
N ALA A 85 -17.90 12.44 11.46
CA ALA A 85 -17.78 12.52 12.90
C ALA A 85 -16.59 13.39 13.34
N ILE A 86 -15.45 13.34 12.64
CA ILE A 86 -14.21 14.00 13.08
C ILE A 86 -13.90 15.32 12.37
N ALA A 87 -14.66 15.67 11.31
CA ALA A 87 -14.36 16.85 10.49
C ALA A 87 -14.24 18.16 11.31
N GLY A 88 -15.11 18.32 12.32
CA GLY A 88 -15.09 19.48 13.22
C GLY A 88 -13.95 19.50 14.25
N ASP A 89 -13.24 18.39 14.42
CA ASP A 89 -12.16 18.24 15.39
C ASP A 89 -10.76 18.36 14.78
N LEU A 90 -10.69 18.33 13.44
CA LEU A 90 -9.42 18.45 12.74
C LEU A 90 -8.85 19.87 12.90
N ARG A 91 -7.59 19.95 13.30
CA ARG A 91 -6.88 21.23 13.31
C ARG A 91 -6.56 21.64 11.87
N ARG A 92 -6.51 22.94 11.62
CA ARG A 92 -6.21 23.49 10.29
C ARG A 92 -4.86 23.01 9.74
N GLU A 93 -3.91 22.74 10.63
CA GLU A 93 -2.55 22.32 10.31
C GLU A 93 -2.42 20.80 10.16
N THR A 94 -3.47 20.02 10.45
CA THR A 94 -3.40 18.57 10.34
C THR A 94 -3.30 18.13 8.87
N LEU A 95 -2.31 17.31 8.56
CA LEU A 95 -2.22 16.63 7.29
C LEU A 95 -3.04 15.32 7.35
N VAL A 96 -3.96 15.15 6.44
CA VAL A 96 -4.76 13.92 6.32
C VAL A 96 -4.18 13.05 5.20
N ILE A 97 -3.84 11.80 5.51
CA ILE A 97 -3.34 10.82 4.54
C ILE A 97 -4.33 9.66 4.47
N SER A 98 -4.88 9.38 3.29
CA SER A 98 -5.79 8.25 3.10
C SER A 98 -5.05 7.06 2.49
N VAL A 99 -5.20 5.88 3.14
CA VAL A 99 -4.78 4.57 2.57
C VAL A 99 -5.99 3.77 2.06
N ALA A 100 -7.17 4.39 2.00
CA ALA A 100 -8.41 3.73 1.60
C ALA A 100 -8.44 3.52 0.08
N ALA A 101 -8.40 2.26 -0.35
CA ALA A 101 -8.46 1.91 -1.76
C ALA A 101 -9.79 2.35 -2.39
N GLY A 102 -9.74 2.92 -3.61
CA GLY A 102 -10.92 3.31 -4.37
C GLY A 102 -11.68 4.49 -3.79
N VAL A 103 -11.08 5.33 -2.94
CA VAL A 103 -11.70 6.57 -2.44
C VAL A 103 -10.97 7.75 -3.05
N PRO A 104 -11.59 8.49 -4.01
CA PRO A 104 -10.97 9.63 -4.67
C PRO A 104 -10.79 10.83 -3.72
N LEU A 105 -9.83 11.70 -4.06
CA LEU A 105 -9.57 12.96 -3.34
C LEU A 105 -10.83 13.83 -3.24
N GLU A 106 -11.59 13.98 -4.33
CA GLU A 106 -12.84 14.72 -4.34
C GLU A 106 -13.82 14.23 -3.25
N ALA A 107 -13.93 12.92 -3.07
CA ALA A 107 -14.81 12.33 -2.06
C ALA A 107 -14.29 12.57 -0.63
N LEU A 108 -12.97 12.56 -0.43
CA LEU A 108 -12.34 12.86 0.86
C LEU A 108 -12.47 14.33 1.22
N GLU A 109 -12.07 15.21 0.30
CA GLU A 109 -12.09 16.66 0.49
C GLU A 109 -13.50 17.21 0.70
N GLY A 110 -14.49 16.62 0.02
CA GLY A 110 -15.90 17.00 0.20
C GLY A 110 -16.49 16.70 1.58
N ARG A 111 -15.82 15.89 2.41
CA ARG A 111 -16.21 15.54 3.80
C ARG A 111 -15.31 16.15 4.87
N LEU A 112 -14.27 16.84 4.46
CA LEU A 112 -13.32 17.49 5.35
C LEU A 112 -13.52 19.02 5.35
N PRO A 113 -12.97 19.74 6.34
CA PRO A 113 -13.02 21.20 6.34
C PRO A 113 -12.46 21.79 5.04
N ALA A 114 -13.02 22.91 4.61
CA ALA A 114 -12.48 23.67 3.49
C ALA A 114 -10.98 23.95 3.72
N ASN A 115 -10.17 23.75 2.71
CA ASN A 115 -8.71 23.87 2.78
C ASN A 115 -7.99 22.77 3.59
N ALA A 116 -8.63 21.62 3.89
CA ALA A 116 -7.96 20.47 4.46
C ALA A 116 -6.83 19.99 3.53
N ARG A 117 -5.66 19.73 4.10
CA ARG A 117 -4.51 19.21 3.37
C ARG A 117 -4.62 17.67 3.31
N VAL A 118 -4.88 17.14 2.13
CA VAL A 118 -5.14 15.72 1.92
C VAL A 118 -4.11 15.12 0.98
N VAL A 119 -3.57 13.97 1.34
CA VAL A 119 -2.78 13.12 0.43
C VAL A 119 -3.50 11.78 0.29
N ARG A 120 -3.81 11.40 -0.93
CA ARG A 120 -4.29 10.06 -1.26
C ARG A 120 -3.10 9.14 -1.48
N SER A 121 -3.14 7.94 -0.94
CA SER A 121 -2.11 6.94 -1.14
C SER A 121 -2.70 5.59 -1.51
N MET A 122 -1.92 4.81 -2.25
CA MET A 122 -2.25 3.44 -2.61
C MET A 122 -1.06 2.54 -2.27
N PRO A 123 -0.93 2.11 -1.01
CA PRO A 123 0.02 1.09 -0.59
C PRO A 123 -0.46 -0.31 -0.99
N ASN A 124 0.41 -1.31 -0.80
CA ASN A 124 0.08 -2.71 -1.02
C ASN A 124 0.48 -3.60 0.17
N THR A 125 0.02 -4.85 0.17
CA THR A 125 0.20 -5.77 1.30
C THR A 125 1.66 -6.13 1.63
N PRO A 126 2.64 -6.17 0.69
CA PRO A 126 4.04 -6.38 1.03
C PRO A 126 4.65 -5.33 1.98
N ALA A 127 3.99 -4.21 2.22
CA ALA A 127 4.35 -3.27 3.28
C ALA A 127 4.46 -3.94 4.66
N THR A 128 3.70 -5.01 4.94
CA THR A 128 3.80 -5.81 6.17
C THR A 128 5.18 -6.45 6.37
N SER A 129 5.90 -6.66 5.26
CA SER A 129 7.27 -7.21 5.21
C SER A 129 8.31 -6.15 4.83
N LEU A 130 7.99 -4.86 4.96
CA LEU A 130 8.85 -3.71 4.63
C LEU A 130 9.31 -3.70 3.16
N ALA A 131 8.53 -4.29 2.28
CA ALA A 131 8.79 -4.41 0.84
C ALA A 131 7.59 -3.93 0.01
N GLY A 132 6.89 -2.92 0.51
CA GLY A 132 5.73 -2.33 -0.13
C GLY A 132 6.08 -1.48 -1.36
N ALA A 133 5.08 -1.30 -2.22
CA ALA A 133 5.07 -0.29 -3.26
C ALA A 133 3.87 0.63 -3.01
N THR A 134 4.13 1.93 -2.90
CA THR A 134 3.10 2.93 -2.60
C THR A 134 3.14 4.04 -3.63
N ALA A 135 2.00 4.40 -4.19
CA ALA A 135 1.84 5.66 -4.89
C ALA A 135 1.13 6.67 -4.00
N ILE A 136 1.54 7.94 -4.08
CA ILE A 136 0.91 9.06 -3.38
C ILE A 136 0.50 10.13 -4.37
N SER A 137 -0.59 10.84 -4.08
CA SER A 137 -1.09 11.97 -4.87
C SER A 137 -1.57 13.09 -3.96
N ALA A 138 -1.23 14.32 -4.30
CA ALA A 138 -1.64 15.51 -3.56
C ALA A 138 -3.10 15.86 -3.86
N GLY A 139 -3.86 16.21 -2.82
CA GLY A 139 -5.14 16.88 -2.93
C GLY A 139 -5.00 18.37 -3.21
N SER A 140 -6.13 19.06 -3.33
CA SER A 140 -6.22 20.45 -3.80
C SER A 140 -5.44 21.46 -2.94
N HIS A 141 -5.25 21.17 -1.66
CA HIS A 141 -4.57 22.04 -0.69
C HIS A 141 -3.32 21.43 -0.10
N ALA A 142 -2.92 20.23 -0.54
CA ALA A 142 -1.67 19.61 -0.11
C ALA A 142 -0.48 20.29 -0.82
N THR A 143 0.58 20.51 -0.06
CA THR A 143 1.83 21.13 -0.53
C THR A 143 2.89 20.07 -0.82
N GLU A 144 4.01 20.48 -1.46
CA GLU A 144 5.17 19.60 -1.62
C GLU A 144 5.71 19.13 -0.26
N ALA A 145 5.69 19.97 0.75
CA ALA A 145 6.09 19.59 2.11
C ALA A 145 5.18 18.51 2.71
N ASP A 146 3.89 18.49 2.36
CA ASP A 146 2.96 17.44 2.76
C ASP A 146 3.22 16.12 2.05
N LEU A 147 3.58 16.19 0.76
CA LEU A 147 4.02 15.02 0.00
C LEU A 147 5.30 14.41 0.58
N GLU A 148 6.28 15.24 0.99
CA GLU A 148 7.50 14.75 1.63
C GLU A 148 7.23 14.09 2.98
N ILE A 149 6.27 14.59 3.76
CA ILE A 149 5.83 13.93 4.99
C ILE A 149 5.20 12.57 4.66
N ALA A 150 4.27 12.52 3.71
CA ALA A 150 3.64 11.27 3.28
C ALA A 150 4.67 10.28 2.72
N ARG A 151 5.61 10.76 1.90
CA ARG A 151 6.71 9.96 1.35
C ARG A 151 7.50 9.30 2.48
N SER A 152 7.94 10.07 3.48
CA SER A 152 8.74 9.54 4.59
C SER A 152 8.02 8.46 5.40
N LEU A 153 6.69 8.56 5.53
CA LEU A 153 5.87 7.54 6.18
C LEU A 153 5.87 6.21 5.41
N PHE A 154 5.72 6.27 4.09
CA PHE A 154 5.63 5.06 3.26
C PHE A 154 7.01 4.48 2.89
N GLU A 155 8.07 5.29 2.83
CA GLU A 155 9.44 4.81 2.63
C GLU A 155 9.91 3.93 3.80
N ALA A 156 9.36 4.10 4.99
CA ALA A 156 9.59 3.21 6.12
C ALA A 156 9.11 1.76 5.88
N VAL A 157 8.25 1.53 4.87
CA VAL A 157 7.68 0.21 4.55
C VAL A 157 7.89 -0.23 3.11
N GLY A 158 8.67 0.53 2.30
CA GLY A 158 8.94 0.14 0.92
C GLY A 158 9.36 1.28 0.00
N ARG A 159 8.96 1.24 -1.27
CA ARG A 159 9.25 2.24 -2.28
C ARG A 159 8.03 3.14 -2.50
N VAL A 160 8.29 4.43 -2.77
CA VAL A 160 7.24 5.44 -2.96
C VAL A 160 7.42 6.15 -4.29
N VAL A 161 6.32 6.37 -4.99
CA VAL A 161 6.25 7.22 -6.19
C VAL A 161 5.15 8.26 -6.01
N THR A 162 5.37 9.48 -6.52
CA THR A 162 4.35 10.53 -6.59
C THR A 162 3.77 10.54 -7.99
N LEU A 163 2.45 10.52 -8.09
CA LEU A 163 1.72 10.48 -9.37
C LEU A 163 0.48 11.39 -9.29
N ASP A 164 -0.01 11.79 -10.46
CA ASP A 164 -1.32 12.42 -10.56
C ASP A 164 -2.43 11.45 -10.19
N GLU A 165 -3.47 11.94 -9.52
CA GLU A 165 -4.53 11.09 -8.95
C GLU A 165 -5.18 10.12 -9.95
N PRO A 166 -5.51 10.50 -11.20
CA PRO A 166 -6.12 9.57 -12.17
C PRO A 166 -5.31 8.30 -12.42
N LEU A 167 -3.99 8.32 -12.19
CA LEU A 167 -3.13 7.15 -12.35
C LEU A 167 -3.21 6.15 -11.18
N LEU A 168 -3.81 6.53 -10.04
CA LEU A 168 -3.90 5.65 -8.87
C LEU A 168 -4.81 4.44 -9.10
N ASP A 169 -5.73 4.49 -10.06
CA ASP A 169 -6.51 3.31 -10.44
C ASP A 169 -5.66 2.29 -11.18
N ALA A 170 -4.76 2.73 -12.05
CA ALA A 170 -3.76 1.86 -12.68
C ALA A 170 -2.77 1.29 -11.65
N VAL A 171 -2.35 2.08 -10.66
CA VAL A 171 -1.54 1.60 -9.53
C VAL A 171 -2.29 0.54 -8.73
N THR A 172 -3.60 0.72 -8.51
CA THR A 172 -4.44 -0.28 -7.84
C THR A 172 -4.44 -1.59 -8.60
N GLY A 173 -4.61 -1.56 -9.92
CA GLY A 173 -4.55 -2.74 -10.78
C GLY A 173 -3.18 -3.40 -10.82
N LEU A 174 -2.11 -2.61 -10.86
CA LEU A 174 -0.74 -3.09 -10.99
C LEU A 174 -0.15 -3.55 -9.64
N SER A 175 0.01 -2.66 -8.68
CA SER A 175 0.72 -2.95 -7.42
C SER A 175 -0.21 -3.23 -6.25
N GLY A 176 -1.44 -2.71 -6.25
CA GLY A 176 -2.44 -3.01 -5.24
C GLY A 176 -2.93 -4.45 -5.32
N SER A 177 -3.34 -4.89 -6.51
CA SER A 177 -3.81 -6.25 -6.81
C SER A 177 -2.67 -7.22 -7.16
N GLY A 178 -1.54 -6.71 -7.63
CA GLY A 178 -0.38 -7.49 -8.08
C GLY A 178 0.10 -8.58 -7.12
N PRO A 179 0.13 -8.38 -5.79
CA PRO A 179 0.50 -9.44 -4.87
C PRO A 179 -0.31 -10.72 -5.04
N ALA A 180 -1.61 -10.61 -5.36
CA ALA A 180 -2.46 -11.78 -5.62
C ALA A 180 -2.03 -12.51 -6.90
N TYR A 181 -1.68 -11.79 -7.96
CA TYR A 181 -1.18 -12.37 -9.21
C TYR A 181 0.14 -13.12 -8.99
N ILE A 182 1.04 -12.52 -8.22
CA ILE A 182 2.34 -13.12 -7.88
C ILE A 182 2.16 -14.39 -7.04
N MET A 183 1.19 -14.44 -6.10
CA MET A 183 0.90 -15.67 -5.36
C MET A 183 0.42 -16.80 -6.27
N VAL A 184 -0.43 -16.52 -7.26
CA VAL A 184 -0.85 -17.50 -8.26
C VAL A 184 0.35 -17.99 -9.10
N ILE A 185 1.25 -17.08 -9.50
CA ILE A 185 2.47 -17.46 -10.26
C ILE A 185 3.38 -18.34 -9.41
N ILE A 186 3.61 -18.00 -8.14
CA ILE A 186 4.45 -18.79 -7.22
C ILE A 186 3.84 -20.20 -7.04
N GLU A 187 2.53 -20.28 -6.82
CA GLU A 187 1.83 -21.56 -6.67
C GLU A 187 1.96 -22.43 -7.92
N ALA A 188 1.74 -21.85 -9.11
CA ALA A 188 1.88 -22.56 -10.39
C ALA A 188 3.32 -23.05 -10.63
N LEU A 189 4.34 -22.24 -10.30
CA LEU A 189 5.75 -22.66 -10.38
C LEU A 189 6.03 -23.81 -9.41
N ALA A 190 5.52 -23.75 -8.19
CA ALA A 190 5.66 -24.82 -7.22
C ALA A 190 4.97 -26.11 -7.68
N ASP A 191 3.77 -26.02 -8.28
CA ASP A 191 3.07 -27.16 -8.88
C ASP A 191 3.87 -27.81 -10.02
N GLY A 192 4.49 -26.97 -10.86
CA GLY A 192 5.43 -27.43 -11.88
C GLY A 192 6.60 -28.21 -11.28
N GLY A 193 7.19 -27.71 -10.19
CA GLY A 193 8.26 -28.41 -9.46
C GLY A 193 7.82 -29.76 -8.90
N VAL A 194 6.62 -29.81 -8.31
CA VAL A 194 6.04 -31.07 -7.79
C VAL A 194 5.79 -32.07 -8.94
N LYS A 195 5.26 -31.60 -10.07
CA LYS A 195 5.05 -32.43 -11.26
C LYS A 195 6.35 -33.08 -11.76
N MET A 196 7.48 -32.38 -11.54
CA MET A 196 8.82 -32.87 -11.92
C MET A 196 9.53 -33.61 -10.79
N GLY A 197 8.84 -33.97 -9.68
CA GLY A 197 9.34 -34.83 -8.63
C GLY A 197 9.87 -34.16 -7.38
N LEU A 198 9.79 -32.82 -7.24
CA LEU A 198 10.17 -32.15 -6.01
C LEU A 198 9.11 -32.34 -4.92
N HIS A 199 9.53 -32.39 -3.67
CA HIS A 199 8.60 -32.29 -2.55
C HIS A 199 7.95 -30.89 -2.51
N ARG A 200 6.68 -30.81 -2.09
CA ARG A 200 5.88 -29.59 -2.08
C ARG A 200 6.57 -28.41 -1.40
N ASP A 201 7.09 -28.61 -0.19
CA ASP A 201 7.72 -27.54 0.59
C ASP A 201 8.99 -27.00 -0.09
N THR A 202 9.78 -27.90 -0.67
CA THR A 202 10.98 -27.54 -1.44
C THR A 202 10.61 -26.76 -2.70
N ALA A 203 9.61 -27.22 -3.44
CA ALA A 203 9.13 -26.55 -4.65
C ALA A 203 8.60 -25.13 -4.34
N LEU A 204 7.82 -24.99 -3.28
CA LEU A 204 7.28 -23.70 -2.85
C LEU A 204 8.38 -22.73 -2.41
N LEU A 205 9.35 -23.20 -1.62
CA LEU A 205 10.47 -22.37 -1.18
C LEU A 205 11.30 -21.87 -2.38
N LEU A 206 11.63 -22.77 -3.32
CA LEU A 206 12.41 -22.41 -4.50
C LEU A 206 11.66 -21.46 -5.42
N ALA A 207 10.36 -21.66 -5.64
CA ALA A 207 9.53 -20.78 -6.45
C ALA A 207 9.45 -19.38 -5.84
N ALA A 208 9.15 -19.27 -4.54
CA ALA A 208 9.07 -17.99 -3.84
C ALA A 208 10.41 -17.25 -3.86
N GLN A 209 11.52 -17.96 -3.57
CA GLN A 209 12.86 -17.38 -3.57
C GLN A 209 13.29 -16.94 -4.98
N THR A 210 12.90 -17.67 -6.02
CA THR A 210 13.20 -17.30 -7.41
C THR A 210 12.50 -15.99 -7.80
N VAL A 211 11.20 -15.86 -7.48
CA VAL A 211 10.45 -14.62 -7.77
C VAL A 211 11.04 -13.44 -6.99
N TYR A 212 11.30 -13.62 -5.69
CA TYR A 212 11.92 -12.58 -4.86
C TYR A 212 13.29 -12.17 -5.39
N GLY A 213 14.18 -13.14 -5.68
CA GLY A 213 15.53 -12.87 -6.16
C GLY A 213 15.55 -12.18 -7.53
N SER A 214 14.66 -12.57 -8.43
CA SER A 214 14.53 -11.94 -9.77
C SER A 214 14.05 -10.49 -9.67
N ALA A 215 13.05 -10.21 -8.83
CA ALA A 215 12.58 -8.85 -8.57
C ALA A 215 13.67 -7.99 -7.89
N LYS A 216 14.38 -8.56 -6.92
CA LYS A 216 15.49 -7.89 -6.24
C LYS A 216 16.62 -7.53 -7.22
N LEU A 217 17.03 -8.48 -8.07
CA LEU A 217 18.05 -8.26 -9.10
C LEU A 217 17.68 -7.09 -10.03
N LEU A 218 16.42 -7.07 -10.49
CA LEU A 218 15.92 -5.98 -11.33
C LEU A 218 16.00 -4.60 -10.64
N LEU A 219 15.55 -4.55 -9.36
CA LEU A 219 15.52 -3.29 -8.59
C LEU A 219 16.93 -2.79 -8.23
N GLU A 220 17.90 -3.67 -8.04
CA GLU A 220 19.28 -3.32 -7.68
C GLU A 220 20.10 -2.91 -8.90
N THR A 221 19.88 -3.56 -10.05
CA THR A 221 20.64 -3.27 -11.26
C THR A 221 20.06 -2.13 -12.09
N GLY A 222 18.74 -1.93 -12.04
CA GLY A 222 18.03 -1.00 -12.92
C GLY A 222 18.05 -1.41 -14.41
N GLU A 223 18.52 -2.63 -14.72
CA GLU A 223 18.61 -3.13 -16.09
C GLU A 223 17.21 -3.44 -16.67
N HIS A 224 17.10 -3.40 -18.00
CA HIS A 224 15.86 -3.79 -18.65
C HIS A 224 15.54 -5.29 -18.42
N PRO A 225 14.29 -5.67 -18.09
CA PRO A 225 13.93 -7.07 -17.79
C PRO A 225 14.30 -8.05 -18.91
N GLY A 226 14.17 -7.62 -20.17
CA GLY A 226 14.58 -8.40 -21.34
C GLY A 226 16.06 -8.77 -21.32
N ARG A 227 16.93 -7.81 -20.93
CA ARG A 227 18.37 -8.06 -20.82
C ARG A 227 18.69 -9.07 -19.71
N LEU A 228 18.08 -8.91 -18.54
CA LEU A 228 18.25 -9.85 -17.43
C LEU A 228 17.75 -11.25 -17.79
N LYS A 229 16.63 -11.35 -18.53
CA LYS A 229 16.11 -12.61 -19.08
C LYS A 229 17.13 -13.24 -20.03
N ASP A 230 17.74 -12.46 -20.93
CA ASP A 230 18.71 -12.97 -21.92
C ASP A 230 19.98 -13.48 -21.23
N MET A 231 20.42 -12.89 -20.12
CA MET A 231 21.59 -13.35 -19.34
C MET A 231 21.43 -14.79 -18.80
N VAL A 232 20.20 -15.25 -18.56
CA VAL A 232 19.93 -16.61 -18.07
C VAL A 232 19.45 -17.55 -19.18
N THR A 233 19.44 -17.08 -20.44
CA THR A 233 18.89 -17.82 -21.59
C THR A 233 20.03 -18.26 -22.52
N SER A 234 20.56 -19.47 -22.27
CA SER A 234 21.58 -20.07 -23.15
C SER A 234 20.97 -20.70 -24.41
N PRO A 235 21.72 -20.77 -25.53
CA PRO A 235 21.27 -21.43 -26.75
C PRO A 235 20.89 -22.88 -26.51
N GLY A 236 19.66 -23.30 -26.88
CA GLY A 236 19.14 -24.63 -26.66
C GLY A 236 18.95 -25.05 -25.20
N GLY A 237 19.08 -24.10 -24.24
CA GLY A 237 19.00 -24.39 -22.82
C GLY A 237 17.58 -24.55 -22.29
N THR A 238 17.48 -24.84 -20.99
CA THR A 238 16.20 -25.04 -20.29
C THR A 238 15.37 -23.77 -20.21
N ALA A 239 16.01 -22.61 -20.05
CA ALA A 239 15.32 -21.33 -19.96
C ALA A 239 14.55 -21.00 -21.24
N ILE A 240 15.18 -21.14 -22.43
CA ILE A 240 14.49 -20.85 -23.69
C ILE A 240 13.33 -21.82 -23.96
N ALA A 241 13.46 -23.08 -23.59
CA ALA A 241 12.38 -24.05 -23.71
C ALA A 241 11.18 -23.68 -22.82
N GLY A 242 11.43 -23.29 -21.58
CA GLY A 242 10.40 -22.82 -20.67
C GLY A 242 9.74 -21.51 -21.14
N LEU A 243 10.53 -20.55 -21.61
CA LEU A 243 10.03 -19.27 -22.16
C LEU A 243 9.12 -19.50 -23.37
N HIS A 244 9.49 -20.42 -24.29
CA HIS A 244 8.65 -20.79 -25.43
C HIS A 244 7.26 -21.28 -24.98
N THR A 245 7.20 -22.10 -23.93
CA THR A 245 5.94 -22.60 -23.37
C THR A 245 5.10 -21.45 -22.78
N LEU A 246 5.73 -20.51 -22.05
CA LEU A 246 5.04 -19.36 -21.47
C LEU A 246 4.46 -18.43 -22.55
N GLU A 247 5.22 -18.18 -23.63
CA GLU A 247 4.73 -17.37 -24.76
C GLU A 247 3.58 -18.08 -25.50
N SER A 248 3.68 -19.39 -25.72
CA SER A 248 2.59 -20.19 -26.33
C SER A 248 1.33 -20.19 -25.47
N GLY A 249 1.46 -20.09 -24.14
CA GLY A 249 0.37 -19.95 -23.18
C GLY A 249 -0.15 -18.53 -23.02
N ALA A 250 0.31 -17.57 -23.83
CA ALA A 250 -0.10 -16.15 -23.80
C ALA A 250 0.04 -15.48 -22.43
N LEU A 251 1.07 -15.84 -21.62
CA LEU A 251 1.28 -15.31 -20.28
C LEU A 251 1.29 -13.76 -20.25
N ARG A 252 1.99 -13.12 -21.23
CA ARG A 252 2.08 -11.66 -21.28
C ARG A 252 0.71 -11.02 -21.43
N LYS A 253 -0.07 -11.51 -22.39
CA LYS A 253 -1.44 -11.01 -22.62
C LYS A 253 -2.28 -11.15 -21.37
N THR A 254 -2.26 -12.32 -20.72
CA THR A 254 -3.06 -12.60 -19.53
C THR A 254 -2.71 -11.66 -18.37
N LEU A 255 -1.42 -11.35 -18.15
CA LEU A 255 -1.00 -10.43 -17.12
C LEU A 255 -1.39 -8.96 -17.44
N ILE A 256 -1.28 -8.56 -18.72
CA ILE A 256 -1.73 -7.22 -19.16
C ILE A 256 -3.23 -7.07 -18.93
N ASP A 257 -4.03 -8.04 -19.37
CA ASP A 257 -5.49 -8.05 -19.21
C ASP A 257 -5.91 -8.04 -17.72
N ALA A 258 -5.16 -8.73 -16.86
CA ALA A 258 -5.42 -8.73 -15.42
C ALA A 258 -5.24 -7.35 -14.79
N VAL A 259 -4.16 -6.64 -15.15
CA VAL A 259 -3.92 -5.26 -14.69
C VAL A 259 -4.99 -4.32 -15.21
N GLU A 260 -5.34 -4.40 -16.51
CA GLU A 260 -6.38 -3.58 -17.12
C GLU A 260 -7.74 -3.79 -16.42
N SER A 261 -8.18 -5.05 -16.29
CA SER A 261 -9.46 -5.38 -15.66
C SER A 261 -9.54 -4.88 -14.22
N ALA A 262 -8.46 -5.02 -13.45
CA ALA A 262 -8.44 -4.54 -12.07
C ALA A 262 -8.40 -3.00 -11.98
N SER A 263 -7.73 -2.33 -12.92
CA SER A 263 -7.69 -0.86 -13.00
C SER A 263 -9.08 -0.28 -13.34
N LEU A 264 -9.76 -0.86 -14.32
CA LEU A 264 -11.13 -0.47 -14.68
C LEU A 264 -12.08 -0.68 -13.49
N ARG A 265 -11.94 -1.81 -12.78
CA ARG A 265 -12.74 -2.07 -11.59
C ARG A 265 -12.46 -1.09 -10.45
N ALA A 266 -11.21 -0.65 -10.29
CA ALA A 266 -10.85 0.38 -9.32
C ALA A 266 -11.54 1.72 -9.63
N ALA A 267 -11.54 2.14 -10.89
CA ALA A 267 -12.24 3.35 -11.35
C ALA A 267 -13.75 3.28 -11.09
N GLU A 268 -14.40 2.13 -11.40
CA GLU A 268 -15.83 1.92 -11.11
C GLU A 268 -16.13 2.06 -9.60
N LEU A 269 -15.32 1.44 -8.75
CA LEU A 269 -15.47 1.53 -7.29
C LEU A 269 -15.27 2.96 -6.79
N GLY A 270 -14.32 3.70 -7.36
CA GLY A 270 -14.08 5.10 -7.07
C GLY A 270 -15.30 5.97 -7.41
N ALA A 271 -15.89 5.80 -8.60
CA ALA A 271 -17.09 6.51 -9.01
C ALA A 271 -18.28 6.21 -8.08
N GLN A 272 -18.48 4.95 -7.70
CA GLN A 272 -19.53 4.55 -6.75
C GLN A 272 -19.31 5.19 -5.37
N MET A 273 -18.05 5.28 -4.91
CA MET A 273 -17.73 5.89 -3.62
C MET A 273 -17.98 7.40 -3.65
N THR A 274 -17.57 8.10 -4.70
CA THR A 274 -17.87 9.52 -4.89
C THR A 274 -19.37 9.78 -4.87
N ALA A 275 -20.16 8.99 -5.61
CA ALA A 275 -21.62 9.13 -5.63
C ALA A 275 -22.27 8.87 -4.26
N LYS A 276 -21.72 7.92 -3.47
CA LYS A 276 -22.17 7.65 -2.10
C LYS A 276 -21.83 8.80 -1.16
N MET A 277 -20.62 9.34 -1.24
CA MET A 277 -20.12 10.37 -0.31
C MET A 277 -20.64 11.79 -0.64
N ARG A 278 -21.21 12.02 -1.81
CA ARG A 278 -21.92 13.28 -2.15
C ARG A 278 -23.32 13.38 -1.52
N LYS A 279 -23.89 12.30 -1.06
CA LYS A 279 -25.19 12.23 -0.35
C LYS A 279 -25.05 12.50 1.12
#